data_27c6a2eb2e1cfd204c888a401ec9d32c
#
_entry.id   27c6a2eb2e1cfd204c888a401ec9d32c
#
_cell.length_a   1.000
_cell.length_b   1.000
_cell.length_c   1.000
_cell.angle_alpha   90.00
_cell.angle_beta   90.00
_cell.angle_gamma   90.00
#
_symmetry.space_group_name_H-M   'P 1'
#
loop_
_entity.id
_entity.type
_entity.pdbx_description
1 polymer ?
#
loop_
_entity_poly.entity_id
_entity_poly.type
_entity_poly.pdbx_seq_one_letter_code
_entity_poly.pdbx_strand_id
1 'polypeptide(L)'
;YFGVGSFYQRNHTHSLMKKKDHYFDQMNRYMEFANQLSRYAPVQLWQSIMKGESEAKIEYKRKKLTIFFSDIQGFTELSETLIPDDLAFLLNDYLSHMTEIAKQYEATVDKFMGDAILIFFGDPHSQGVEQDAKICLEMAMVMRQQMKLLRERWIKMGYPPLHIRMGISTGYCHVGNYGATHRMAYTIVGRDANLAARLQSAAEVDEILISDDTHQLIKNDYLCAPKAPIYLKGIKGPVRTWQVMEKYTSKKADYQRWFDYEYKGFHLLLNMDEVQNFEYPELILVLEKMIKRLQTQQKMTNSEGIVKLNLEDEVIVED
;
A
#
# COMPACT_ATOMS: atom_id res chain seq x y z
N TYR A 1 64.67 37.59 -18.53
CA TYR A 1 64.30 36.76 -17.34
C TYR A 1 62.78 36.67 -17.06
N PHE A 2 61.90 36.88 -18.03
CA PHE A 2 60.44 36.81 -17.83
C PHE A 2 59.72 35.52 -18.36
N GLY A 3 60.46 34.61 -18.96
CA GLY A 3 59.85 33.46 -19.62
C GLY A 3 59.71 32.15 -18.78
N VAL A 4 60.52 31.92 -17.76
CA VAL A 4 60.65 30.69 -17.04
C VAL A 4 59.59 30.55 -15.95
N GLY A 5 59.18 31.62 -15.29
CA GLY A 5 58.15 31.62 -14.24
C GLY A 5 56.73 31.33 -14.73
N SER A 6 56.41 31.79 -15.95
CA SER A 6 55.09 31.54 -16.58
C SER A 6 54.89 30.08 -17.00
N PHE A 7 55.97 29.41 -17.39
CA PHE A 7 55.91 28.00 -17.79
C PHE A 7 55.76 27.05 -16.59
N TYR A 8 56.42 27.38 -15.47
CA TYR A 8 56.27 26.61 -14.22
C TYR A 8 54.87 26.76 -13.62
N GLN A 9 54.31 27.96 -13.62
CA GLN A 9 52.96 28.21 -13.13
C GLN A 9 51.89 27.50 -13.99
N ARG A 10 51.99 27.50 -15.32
CA ARG A 10 51.08 26.79 -16.23
C ARG A 10 51.12 25.28 -16.03
N ASN A 11 52.31 24.71 -15.88
CA ASN A 11 52.44 23.26 -15.66
C ASN A 11 51.90 22.85 -14.28
N HIS A 12 52.06 23.68 -13.26
CA HIS A 12 51.55 23.41 -11.93
C HIS A 12 50.02 23.53 -11.88
N THR A 13 49.42 24.53 -12.49
CA THR A 13 47.95 24.65 -12.61
C THR A 13 47.37 23.54 -13.45
N HIS A 14 48.00 23.13 -14.54
CA HIS A 14 47.53 21.98 -15.36
C HIS A 14 47.59 20.64 -14.60
N SER A 15 48.62 20.42 -13.79
CA SER A 15 48.75 19.26 -12.92
C SER A 15 47.68 19.22 -11.81
N LEU A 16 47.37 20.40 -11.22
CA LEU A 16 46.32 20.54 -10.22
C LEU A 16 44.93 20.32 -10.82
N MET A 17 44.69 20.84 -12.03
CA MET A 17 43.43 20.57 -12.74
C MET A 17 43.24 19.07 -13.04
N LYS A 18 44.25 18.40 -13.57
CA LYS A 18 44.18 16.94 -13.82
C LYS A 18 43.94 16.13 -12.54
N LYS A 19 44.55 16.51 -11.42
CA LYS A 19 44.27 15.87 -10.12
C LYS A 19 42.84 16.14 -9.67
N LYS A 20 42.33 17.35 -9.81
CA LYS A 20 40.97 17.73 -9.48
C LYS A 20 39.96 16.93 -10.32
N ASP A 21 40.19 16.84 -11.64
CA ASP A 21 39.33 16.06 -12.55
C ASP A 21 39.35 14.58 -12.17
N HIS A 22 40.51 14.02 -11.86
CA HIS A 22 40.64 12.63 -11.41
C HIS A 22 39.88 12.37 -10.09
N TYR A 23 39.97 13.27 -9.10
CA TYR A 23 39.21 13.16 -7.85
C TYR A 23 37.71 13.30 -8.10
N PHE A 24 37.31 14.18 -9.00
CA PHE A 24 35.90 14.34 -9.37
C PHE A 24 35.34 13.10 -10.04
N ASP A 25 36.05 12.52 -10.97
CA ASP A 25 35.68 11.26 -11.64
C ASP A 25 35.61 10.11 -10.64
N GLN A 26 36.54 10.02 -9.71
CA GLN A 26 36.55 9.01 -8.67
C GLN A 26 35.35 9.19 -7.72
N MET A 27 35.06 10.41 -7.31
CA MET A 27 33.89 10.74 -6.49
C MET A 27 32.60 10.35 -7.20
N ASN A 28 32.45 10.68 -8.48
CA ASN A 28 31.28 10.32 -9.27
C ASN A 28 31.07 8.80 -9.35
N ARG A 29 32.15 8.04 -9.54
CA ARG A 29 32.09 6.56 -9.50
C ARG A 29 31.64 6.03 -8.14
N TYR A 30 32.15 6.59 -7.05
CA TYR A 30 31.70 6.20 -5.70
C TYR A 30 30.24 6.55 -5.47
N MET A 31 29.76 7.71 -5.92
CA MET A 31 28.35 8.09 -5.81
C MET A 31 27.46 7.18 -6.66
N GLU A 32 27.88 6.84 -7.87
CA GLU A 32 27.14 5.93 -8.72
C GLU A 32 27.06 4.51 -8.12
N PHE A 33 28.19 3.99 -7.62
CA PHE A 33 28.24 2.70 -6.91
C PHE A 33 27.37 2.71 -5.65
N ALA A 34 27.47 3.77 -4.86
CA ALA A 34 26.63 3.96 -3.70
C ALA A 34 25.13 3.97 -4.05
N ASN A 35 24.77 4.66 -5.12
CA ASN A 35 23.40 4.75 -5.61
C ASN A 35 22.86 3.39 -6.13
N GLN A 36 23.71 2.55 -6.69
CA GLN A 36 23.32 1.17 -7.06
C GLN A 36 23.09 0.31 -5.81
N LEU A 37 23.98 0.38 -4.82
CA LEU A 37 23.84 -0.37 -3.57
C LEU A 37 22.63 0.07 -2.74
N SER A 38 22.24 1.34 -2.81
CA SER A 38 21.07 1.86 -2.10
C SER A 38 19.77 1.18 -2.49
N ARG A 39 19.71 0.55 -3.66
CA ARG A 39 18.53 -0.21 -4.12
C ARG A 39 18.29 -1.51 -3.35
N TYR A 40 19.29 -1.99 -2.58
CA TYR A 40 19.23 -3.22 -1.81
C TYR A 40 19.00 -2.98 -0.31
N ALA A 41 18.81 -1.73 0.10
CA ALA A 41 18.54 -1.35 1.48
C ALA A 41 17.41 -0.32 1.55
N PRO A 42 16.69 -0.21 2.67
CA PRO A 42 15.69 0.85 2.85
C PRO A 42 16.30 2.24 2.61
N VAL A 43 15.63 3.03 1.77
CA VAL A 43 16.13 4.35 1.33
C VAL A 43 16.41 5.26 2.52
N GLN A 44 15.57 5.23 3.54
CA GLN A 44 15.68 6.05 4.75
C GLN A 44 16.93 5.69 5.55
N LEU A 45 17.25 4.39 5.66
CA LEU A 45 18.48 3.94 6.32
C LEU A 45 19.72 4.42 5.57
N TRP A 46 19.71 4.27 4.25
CA TRP A 46 20.80 4.71 3.39
C TRP A 46 21.05 6.23 3.53
N GLN A 47 19.97 7.03 3.49
CA GLN A 47 20.06 8.48 3.68
C GLN A 47 20.64 8.86 5.05
N SER A 48 20.23 8.16 6.11
CA SER A 48 20.72 8.40 7.48
C SER A 48 22.21 8.07 7.60
N ILE A 49 22.69 6.98 6.97
CA ILE A 49 24.11 6.64 6.93
C ILE A 49 24.92 7.69 6.17
N MET A 50 24.43 8.13 4.99
CA MET A 50 25.09 9.15 4.18
C MET A 50 25.19 10.52 4.87
N LYS A 51 24.23 10.87 5.72
CA LYS A 51 24.24 12.07 6.56
C LYS A 51 25.12 11.91 7.81
N GLY A 52 25.63 10.71 8.09
CA GLY A 52 26.38 10.44 9.31
C GLY A 52 25.52 10.35 10.58
N GLU A 53 24.21 10.23 10.44
CA GLU A 53 23.25 10.12 11.55
C GLU A 53 23.16 8.69 12.09
N SER A 54 23.54 7.69 11.29
CA SER A 54 23.54 6.26 11.62
C SER A 54 24.82 5.59 11.17
N GLU A 55 25.22 4.55 11.88
CA GLU A 55 26.32 3.66 11.52
C GLU A 55 25.80 2.25 11.22
N ALA A 56 26.49 1.56 10.31
CA ALA A 56 26.19 0.17 9.99
C ALA A 56 26.76 -0.77 11.10
N LYS A 57 26.10 -0.80 12.27
CA LYS A 57 26.41 -1.68 13.39
C LYS A 57 25.18 -2.46 13.85
N ILE A 58 25.39 -3.62 14.49
CA ILE A 58 24.29 -4.40 15.07
C ILE A 58 23.77 -3.63 16.29
N GLU A 59 22.63 -3.00 16.09
CA GLU A 59 21.93 -2.22 17.11
C GLU A 59 20.43 -2.21 16.81
N TYR A 60 19.64 -2.35 17.84
CA TYR A 60 18.17 -2.31 17.74
C TYR A 60 17.57 -1.56 18.92
N LYS A 61 16.41 -0.98 18.68
CA LYS A 61 15.63 -0.25 19.70
C LYS A 61 14.19 -0.69 19.69
N ARG A 62 13.52 -0.62 20.84
CA ARG A 62 12.09 -0.91 20.97
C ARG A 62 11.29 0.33 20.63
N LYS A 63 10.42 0.23 19.61
CA LYS A 63 9.51 1.29 19.18
C LYS A 63 8.11 0.75 18.98
N LYS A 64 7.12 1.63 19.11
CA LYS A 64 5.74 1.34 18.69
C LYS A 64 5.63 1.73 17.22
N LEU A 65 5.40 0.73 16.37
CA LEU A 65 5.40 0.86 14.91
C LEU A 65 4.02 0.46 14.37
N THR A 66 3.67 1.00 13.22
CA THR A 66 2.58 0.48 12.41
C THR A 66 3.16 -0.35 11.28
N ILE A 67 2.74 -1.61 11.21
CA ILE A 67 3.29 -2.64 10.33
C ILE A 67 2.25 -3.04 9.32
N PHE A 68 2.63 -3.08 8.07
CA PHE A 68 1.80 -3.44 6.92
C PHE A 68 2.40 -4.66 6.21
N PHE A 69 1.54 -5.62 5.92
CA PHE A 69 1.82 -6.72 5.01
C PHE A 69 0.84 -6.73 3.86
N SER A 70 1.33 -6.98 2.66
CA SER A 70 0.49 -7.34 1.51
C SER A 70 1.03 -8.58 0.82
N ASP A 71 0.16 -9.27 0.08
CA ASP A 71 0.46 -10.52 -0.63
C ASP A 71 -0.54 -10.66 -1.78
N ILE A 72 -0.12 -11.25 -2.90
CA ILE A 72 -0.99 -11.56 -4.02
C ILE A 72 -1.72 -12.88 -3.73
N GLN A 73 -3.03 -12.85 -3.77
CA GLN A 73 -3.82 -14.04 -3.54
C GLN A 73 -3.59 -15.08 -4.65
N GLY A 74 -3.30 -16.34 -4.24
CA GLY A 74 -3.13 -17.45 -5.18
C GLY A 74 -1.84 -17.38 -6.01
N PHE A 75 -0.84 -16.59 -5.55
CA PHE A 75 0.43 -16.43 -6.30
C PHE A 75 1.20 -17.74 -6.46
N THR A 76 1.14 -18.62 -5.48
CA THR A 76 1.80 -19.94 -5.56
C THR A 76 1.25 -20.77 -6.71
N GLU A 77 -0.08 -20.90 -6.80
CA GLU A 77 -0.76 -21.61 -7.87
C GLU A 77 -0.54 -20.93 -9.23
N LEU A 78 -0.49 -19.61 -9.25
CA LEU A 78 -0.18 -18.84 -10.45
C LEU A 78 1.25 -19.13 -10.94
N SER A 79 2.20 -19.26 -10.04
CA SER A 79 3.60 -19.54 -10.35
C SER A 79 3.82 -20.93 -10.97
N GLU A 80 2.88 -21.85 -10.76
CA GLU A 80 2.92 -23.18 -11.38
C GLU A 80 2.29 -23.19 -12.79
N THR A 81 1.49 -22.18 -13.12
CA THR A 81 0.71 -22.15 -14.39
C THR A 81 1.26 -21.19 -15.43
N LEU A 82 1.87 -20.08 -15.01
CA LEU A 82 2.45 -19.09 -15.92
C LEU A 82 3.88 -19.47 -16.32
N ILE A 83 4.27 -19.07 -17.52
CA ILE A 83 5.68 -19.14 -17.92
C ILE A 83 6.51 -18.15 -17.08
N PRO A 84 7.78 -18.49 -16.77
CA PRO A 84 8.62 -17.69 -15.86
C PRO A 84 8.76 -16.21 -16.24
N ASP A 85 8.82 -15.88 -17.53
CA ASP A 85 8.95 -14.49 -17.99
C ASP A 85 7.69 -13.66 -17.72
N ASP A 86 6.51 -14.23 -17.92
CA ASP A 86 5.23 -13.57 -17.63
C ASP A 86 5.04 -13.39 -16.13
N LEU A 87 5.38 -14.40 -15.34
CA LEU A 87 5.34 -14.33 -13.88
C LEU A 87 6.29 -13.23 -13.38
N ALA A 88 7.52 -13.17 -13.90
CA ALA A 88 8.50 -12.14 -13.55
C ALA A 88 8.02 -10.74 -13.94
N PHE A 89 7.40 -10.60 -15.12
CA PHE A 89 6.81 -9.34 -15.56
C PHE A 89 5.71 -8.87 -14.60
N LEU A 90 4.73 -9.71 -14.28
CA LEU A 90 3.62 -9.36 -13.39
C LEU A 90 4.11 -9.01 -11.98
N LEU A 91 5.05 -9.80 -11.44
CA LEU A 91 5.62 -9.56 -10.11
C LEU A 91 6.39 -8.23 -10.06
N ASN A 92 7.26 -7.98 -11.03
CA ASN A 92 8.06 -6.76 -11.06
C ASN A 92 7.18 -5.52 -11.28
N ASP A 93 6.14 -5.62 -12.10
CA ASP A 93 5.18 -4.56 -12.34
C ASP A 93 4.38 -4.23 -11.06
N TYR A 94 3.90 -5.26 -10.35
CA TYR A 94 3.26 -5.12 -9.04
C TYR A 94 4.20 -4.46 -8.01
N LEU A 95 5.38 -5.03 -7.79
CA LEU A 95 6.34 -4.54 -6.80
C LEU A 95 6.75 -3.09 -7.09
N SER A 96 6.94 -2.73 -8.36
CA SER A 96 7.33 -1.38 -8.79
C SER A 96 6.26 -0.35 -8.43
N HIS A 97 4.99 -0.63 -8.70
CA HIS A 97 3.90 0.28 -8.38
C HIS A 97 3.66 0.39 -6.88
N MET A 98 3.72 -0.73 -6.14
CA MET A 98 3.51 -0.72 -4.69
C MET A 98 4.64 0.00 -3.97
N THR A 99 5.89 -0.18 -4.40
CA THR A 99 7.03 0.52 -3.78
C THR A 99 7.08 2.01 -4.11
N GLU A 100 6.63 2.41 -5.30
CA GLU A 100 6.52 3.84 -5.61
C GLU A 100 5.45 4.52 -4.75
N ILE A 101 4.32 3.85 -4.50
CA ILE A 101 3.32 4.34 -3.54
C ILE A 101 3.93 4.41 -2.13
N ALA A 102 4.59 3.34 -1.66
CA ALA A 102 5.24 3.34 -0.35
C ALA A 102 6.22 4.51 -0.17
N LYS A 103 6.99 4.81 -1.20
CA LYS A 103 7.93 5.94 -1.23
C LYS A 103 7.22 7.30 -1.13
N GLN A 104 6.08 7.49 -1.81
CA GLN A 104 5.29 8.73 -1.72
C GLN A 104 4.75 8.98 -0.31
N TYR A 105 4.51 7.93 0.45
CA TYR A 105 4.08 7.98 1.85
C TYR A 105 5.24 7.93 2.86
N GLU A 106 6.49 8.04 2.41
CA GLU A 106 7.70 7.97 3.24
C GLU A 106 7.80 6.69 4.09
N ALA A 107 7.16 5.62 3.63
CA ALA A 107 7.14 4.33 4.29
C ALA A 107 8.50 3.64 4.23
N THR A 108 8.87 2.92 5.27
CA THR A 108 10.06 2.07 5.26
C THR A 108 9.71 0.70 4.71
N VAL A 109 10.14 0.43 3.48
CA VAL A 109 10.03 -0.91 2.86
C VAL A 109 11.14 -1.78 3.45
N ASP A 110 10.76 -2.78 4.25
CA ASP A 110 11.70 -3.71 4.88
C ASP A 110 12.24 -4.71 3.86
N LYS A 111 11.36 -5.51 3.30
CA LYS A 111 11.74 -6.58 2.35
C LYS A 111 10.56 -7.08 1.53
N PHE A 112 10.92 -7.77 0.46
CA PHE A 112 10.02 -8.64 -0.29
C PHE A 112 10.22 -10.10 0.13
N MET A 113 9.13 -10.86 0.19
CA MET A 113 9.15 -12.29 0.49
C MET A 113 8.31 -13.01 -0.56
N GLY A 114 8.92 -13.27 -1.74
CA GLY A 114 8.19 -13.64 -2.94
C GLY A 114 7.34 -12.46 -3.43
N ASP A 115 6.05 -12.63 -3.44
CA ASP A 115 5.05 -11.60 -3.78
C ASP A 115 4.59 -10.77 -2.57
N ALA A 116 4.96 -11.18 -1.36
CA ALA A 116 4.62 -10.43 -0.16
C ALA A 116 5.55 -9.23 0.06
N ILE A 117 4.98 -8.14 0.54
CA ILE A 117 5.69 -6.91 0.89
C ILE A 117 5.51 -6.62 2.37
N LEU A 118 6.64 -6.44 3.08
CA LEU A 118 6.66 -5.94 4.45
C LEU A 118 7.06 -4.47 4.46
N ILE A 119 6.21 -3.64 5.04
CA ILE A 119 6.41 -2.19 5.20
C ILE A 119 6.13 -1.82 6.65
N PHE A 120 6.80 -0.79 7.17
CA PHE A 120 6.48 -0.24 8.47
C PHE A 120 6.62 1.28 8.51
N PHE A 121 5.96 1.90 9.49
CA PHE A 121 6.01 3.32 9.82
C PHE A 121 6.42 3.49 11.28
N GLY A 122 7.09 4.61 11.58
CA GLY A 122 7.53 4.95 12.92
C GLY A 122 9.05 4.85 13.13
N ASP A 123 9.79 4.38 12.13
CA ASP A 123 11.25 4.36 12.12
C ASP A 123 11.80 4.36 10.67
N PRO A 124 12.89 5.06 10.35
CA PRO A 124 13.67 5.96 11.21
C PRO A 124 12.92 7.27 11.54
N HIS A 125 11.95 7.67 10.70
CA HIS A 125 11.13 8.86 10.92
C HIS A 125 9.76 8.48 11.44
N SER A 126 9.18 9.32 12.31
CA SER A 126 7.84 9.16 12.85
C SER A 126 7.17 10.53 13.00
N GLN A 127 5.90 10.59 12.64
CA GLN A 127 5.04 11.75 12.91
C GLN A 127 4.16 11.53 14.16
N GLY A 128 4.46 10.47 14.93
CA GLY A 128 3.69 10.01 16.07
C GLY A 128 2.82 8.80 15.71
N VAL A 129 2.62 7.92 16.69
CA VAL A 129 2.00 6.59 16.50
C VAL A 129 0.64 6.66 15.81
N GLU A 130 -0.19 7.65 16.16
CA GLU A 130 -1.51 7.84 15.57
C GLU A 130 -1.40 8.28 14.11
N GLN A 131 -0.53 9.25 13.82
CA GLN A 131 -0.34 9.75 12.47
C GLN A 131 0.33 8.69 11.57
N ASP A 132 1.30 7.96 12.08
CA ASP A 132 1.93 6.84 11.39
C ASP A 132 0.90 5.76 11.00
N ALA A 133 -0.07 5.46 11.88
CA ALA A 133 -1.15 4.52 11.60
C ALA A 133 -2.10 5.05 10.50
N LYS A 134 -2.45 6.34 10.54
CA LYS A 134 -3.31 6.97 9.52
C LYS A 134 -2.63 6.99 8.14
N ILE A 135 -1.35 7.36 8.09
CA ILE A 135 -0.57 7.39 6.85
C ILE A 135 -0.42 5.97 6.27
N CYS A 136 -0.16 4.97 7.11
CA CYS A 136 -0.10 3.58 6.69
C CYS A 136 -1.42 3.13 6.04
N LEU A 137 -2.53 3.51 6.63
CA LEU A 137 -3.85 3.15 6.13
C LEU A 137 -4.17 3.86 4.81
N GLU A 138 -3.82 5.15 4.68
CA GLU A 138 -3.95 5.88 3.41
C GLU A 138 -3.14 5.21 2.30
N MET A 139 -1.90 4.87 2.58
CA MET A 139 -1.04 4.12 1.65
C MET A 139 -1.71 2.80 1.22
N ALA A 140 -2.24 2.02 2.18
CA ALA A 140 -2.90 0.75 1.89
C ALA A 140 -4.13 0.92 0.99
N MET A 141 -4.93 1.97 1.21
CA MET A 141 -6.10 2.29 0.37
C MET A 141 -5.68 2.69 -1.04
N VAL A 142 -4.63 3.48 -1.19
CA VAL A 142 -4.08 3.84 -2.51
C VAL A 142 -3.50 2.62 -3.22
N MET A 143 -2.80 1.73 -2.50
CA MET A 143 -2.31 0.46 -3.05
C MET A 143 -3.46 -0.43 -3.54
N ARG A 144 -4.56 -0.52 -2.78
CA ARG A 144 -5.77 -1.25 -3.18
C ARG A 144 -6.36 -0.68 -4.48
N GLN A 145 -6.45 0.64 -4.59
CA GLN A 145 -6.94 1.30 -5.80
C GLN A 145 -6.00 1.07 -6.98
N GLN A 146 -4.68 1.19 -6.78
CA GLN A 146 -3.69 0.93 -7.81
C GLN A 146 -3.76 -0.51 -8.32
N MET A 147 -3.99 -1.47 -7.41
CA MET A 147 -4.14 -2.88 -7.79
C MET A 147 -5.33 -3.12 -8.70
N LYS A 148 -6.44 -2.39 -8.51
CA LYS A 148 -7.58 -2.44 -9.41
C LYS A 148 -7.18 -2.00 -10.83
N LEU A 149 -6.44 -0.88 -10.95
CA LEU A 149 -5.96 -0.38 -12.25
C LEU A 149 -4.98 -1.35 -12.93
N LEU A 150 -4.06 -1.94 -12.15
CA LEU A 150 -3.12 -2.95 -12.65
C LEU A 150 -3.86 -4.17 -13.19
N ARG A 151 -4.81 -4.69 -12.44
CA ARG A 151 -5.65 -5.83 -12.81
C ARG A 151 -6.38 -5.60 -14.12
N GLU A 152 -7.02 -4.43 -14.30
CA GLU A 152 -7.69 -4.08 -15.55
C GLU A 152 -6.73 -4.04 -16.75
N ARG A 153 -5.51 -3.54 -16.54
CA ARG A 153 -4.45 -3.52 -17.55
C ARG A 153 -3.97 -4.93 -17.90
N TRP A 154 -3.71 -5.76 -16.89
CA TRP A 154 -3.24 -7.14 -17.11
C TRP A 154 -4.28 -8.02 -17.80
N ILE A 155 -5.57 -7.86 -17.47
CA ILE A 155 -6.67 -8.55 -18.17
C ILE A 155 -6.68 -8.18 -19.65
N LYS A 156 -6.50 -6.90 -20.01
CA LYS A 156 -6.42 -6.44 -21.40
C LYS A 156 -5.19 -7.02 -22.16
N MET A 157 -4.15 -7.37 -21.42
CA MET A 157 -2.95 -8.02 -21.96
C MET A 157 -3.08 -9.56 -22.03
N GLY A 158 -4.18 -10.13 -21.55
CA GLY A 158 -4.44 -11.57 -21.57
C GLY A 158 -4.00 -12.32 -20.30
N TYR A 159 -3.58 -11.60 -19.26
CA TYR A 159 -3.22 -12.19 -17.97
C TYR A 159 -4.44 -12.40 -17.06
N PRO A 160 -4.35 -13.33 -16.10
CA PRO A 160 -5.41 -13.54 -15.12
C PRO A 160 -5.57 -12.33 -14.19
N PRO A 161 -6.76 -12.12 -13.62
CA PRO A 161 -6.99 -11.07 -12.63
C PRO A 161 -6.25 -11.39 -11.33
N LEU A 162 -5.34 -10.51 -10.90
CA LEU A 162 -4.63 -10.64 -9.65
C LEU A 162 -5.28 -9.76 -8.57
N HIS A 163 -5.35 -10.30 -7.38
CA HIS A 163 -5.91 -9.64 -6.20
C HIS A 163 -4.90 -9.63 -5.08
N ILE A 164 -5.00 -8.65 -4.17
CA ILE A 164 -4.14 -8.57 -2.99
C ILE A 164 -4.95 -8.72 -1.72
N ARG A 165 -4.27 -9.15 -0.66
CA ARG A 165 -4.75 -9.15 0.71
C ARG A 165 -3.80 -8.32 1.56
N MET A 166 -4.34 -7.54 2.48
CA MET A 166 -3.55 -6.63 3.29
C MET A 166 -3.86 -6.77 4.77
N GLY A 167 -2.82 -6.75 5.60
CA GLY A 167 -2.92 -6.81 7.04
C GLY A 167 -2.12 -5.70 7.70
N ILE A 168 -2.71 -5.01 8.69
CA ILE A 168 -2.04 -3.94 9.43
C ILE A 168 -2.16 -4.17 10.94
N SER A 169 -1.05 -4.05 11.64
CA SER A 169 -1.00 -4.08 13.10
C SER A 169 -0.12 -2.96 13.63
N THR A 170 -0.55 -2.32 14.72
CA THR A 170 0.25 -1.31 15.42
C THR A 170 0.62 -1.83 16.80
N GLY A 171 1.93 -1.86 17.09
CA GLY A 171 2.40 -2.34 18.37
C GLY A 171 3.91 -2.24 18.55
N TYR A 172 4.40 -2.76 19.67
CA TYR A 172 5.83 -2.67 20.01
C TYR A 172 6.63 -3.75 19.30
N CYS A 173 7.61 -3.30 18.51
CA CYS A 173 8.63 -4.14 17.88
C CYS A 173 10.03 -3.64 18.21
N HIS A 174 11.01 -4.50 18.03
CA HIS A 174 12.41 -4.10 17.98
C HIS A 174 12.75 -3.81 16.52
N VAL A 175 13.28 -2.62 16.25
CA VAL A 175 13.70 -2.17 14.92
C VAL A 175 15.17 -1.83 14.93
N GLY A 176 15.89 -2.23 13.90
CA GLY A 176 17.32 -1.97 13.77
C GLY A 176 18.04 -2.97 12.89
N ASN A 177 19.35 -3.02 13.04
CA ASN A 177 20.22 -3.90 12.27
C ASN A 177 20.33 -5.27 12.94
N TYR A 178 19.92 -6.30 12.23
CA TYR A 178 20.01 -7.70 12.64
C TYR A 178 20.89 -8.49 11.67
N GLY A 179 21.55 -9.51 12.17
CA GLY A 179 22.35 -10.42 11.38
C GLY A 179 23.76 -10.62 11.89
N ALA A 180 24.70 -10.78 10.99
CA ALA A 180 26.11 -10.94 11.27
C ALA A 180 26.93 -9.72 10.80
N THR A 181 28.15 -9.57 11.30
CA THR A 181 29.04 -8.43 10.95
C THR A 181 29.21 -8.22 9.46
N HIS A 182 29.18 -9.30 8.68
CA HIS A 182 29.36 -9.24 7.21
C HIS A 182 28.05 -9.19 6.42
N ARG A 183 26.89 -9.37 7.08
CA ARG A 183 25.57 -9.33 6.43
C ARG A 183 24.52 -8.92 7.46
N MET A 184 24.09 -7.68 7.35
CA MET A 184 23.05 -7.11 8.20
C MET A 184 21.81 -6.82 7.36
N ALA A 185 20.66 -6.88 8.00
CA ALA A 185 19.38 -6.40 7.46
C ALA A 185 18.79 -5.41 8.47
N TYR A 186 18.40 -4.26 8.00
CA TYR A 186 17.57 -3.34 8.78
C TYR A 186 16.15 -3.83 8.72
N THR A 187 15.62 -4.27 9.85
CA THR A 187 14.31 -4.95 9.88
C THR A 187 13.65 -4.81 11.25
N ILE A 188 12.41 -5.25 11.31
CA ILE A 188 11.62 -5.30 12.54
C ILE A 188 11.46 -6.74 13.03
N VAL A 189 11.51 -6.91 14.36
CA VAL A 189 11.25 -8.19 15.03
C VAL A 189 10.29 -7.95 16.18
N GLY A 190 9.16 -8.67 16.19
CA GLY A 190 8.19 -8.56 17.26
C GLY A 190 6.88 -9.29 16.99
N ARG A 191 6.06 -9.36 18.04
CA ARG A 191 4.74 -10.00 17.99
C ARG A 191 3.84 -9.33 16.97
N ASP A 192 3.86 -8.00 16.90
CA ASP A 192 2.94 -7.23 16.06
C ASP A 192 3.31 -7.30 14.58
N ALA A 193 4.59 -7.53 14.24
CA ALA A 193 4.99 -7.88 12.88
C ALA A 193 4.39 -9.21 12.44
N ASN A 194 4.43 -10.23 13.31
CA ASN A 194 3.80 -11.52 13.06
C ASN A 194 2.27 -11.42 13.01
N LEU A 195 1.68 -10.52 13.82
CA LEU A 195 0.25 -10.29 13.80
C LEU A 195 -0.18 -9.68 12.46
N ALA A 196 0.53 -8.66 11.95
CA ALA A 196 0.23 -8.05 10.66
C ALA A 196 0.26 -9.07 9.51
N ALA A 197 1.28 -9.94 9.47
CA ALA A 197 1.38 -11.04 8.49
C ALA A 197 0.19 -12.00 8.56
N ARG A 198 -0.29 -12.31 9.77
CA ARG A 198 -1.44 -13.21 9.96
C ARG A 198 -2.76 -12.56 9.63
N LEU A 199 -2.91 -11.26 9.91
CA LEU A 199 -4.06 -10.48 9.48
C LEU A 199 -4.15 -10.47 7.96
N GLN A 200 -3.03 -10.25 7.27
CA GLN A 200 -2.95 -10.34 5.82
C GLN A 200 -3.41 -11.73 5.32
N SER A 201 -2.93 -12.80 5.93
CA SER A 201 -3.32 -14.17 5.51
C SER A 201 -4.78 -14.49 5.80
N ALA A 202 -5.39 -13.86 6.82
CA ALA A 202 -6.80 -14.01 7.18
C ALA A 202 -7.74 -13.05 6.44
N ALA A 203 -7.19 -12.04 5.75
CA ALA A 203 -7.97 -11.09 4.97
C ALA A 203 -8.59 -11.76 3.74
N GLU A 204 -9.78 -11.31 3.38
CA GLU A 204 -10.42 -11.68 2.13
C GLU A 204 -9.81 -10.94 0.94
N VAL A 205 -10.30 -11.24 -0.25
CA VAL A 205 -9.84 -10.62 -1.51
C VAL A 205 -10.00 -9.10 -1.45
N ASP A 206 -8.93 -8.39 -1.78
CA ASP A 206 -8.87 -6.91 -1.80
C ASP A 206 -9.26 -6.26 -0.45
N GLU A 207 -9.21 -7.04 0.65
CA GLU A 207 -9.51 -6.57 1.99
C GLU A 207 -8.28 -5.98 2.69
N ILE A 208 -8.50 -4.94 3.49
CA ILE A 208 -7.54 -4.41 4.46
C ILE A 208 -8.05 -4.80 5.85
N LEU A 209 -7.39 -5.76 6.47
CA LEU A 209 -7.73 -6.24 7.81
C LEU A 209 -6.76 -5.66 8.83
N ILE A 210 -7.28 -5.07 9.91
CA ILE A 210 -6.47 -4.39 10.91
C ILE A 210 -6.69 -4.94 12.32
N SER A 211 -5.68 -4.81 13.18
CA SER A 211 -5.77 -5.15 14.60
C SER A 211 -6.61 -4.14 15.36
N ASP A 212 -7.11 -4.54 16.55
CA ASP A 212 -7.85 -3.65 17.44
C ASP A 212 -6.99 -2.43 17.88
N ASP A 213 -5.71 -2.65 18.16
CA ASP A 213 -4.79 -1.54 18.50
C ASP A 213 -4.69 -0.51 17.37
N THR A 214 -4.62 -0.94 16.11
CA THR A 214 -4.65 -0.04 14.96
C THR A 214 -6.00 0.66 14.84
N HIS A 215 -7.10 -0.08 14.99
CA HIS A 215 -8.46 0.48 14.94
C HIS A 215 -8.65 1.61 15.96
N GLN A 216 -8.19 1.44 17.20
CA GLN A 216 -8.32 2.49 18.24
C GLN A 216 -7.64 3.80 17.83
N LEU A 217 -6.58 3.76 17.03
CA LEU A 217 -5.86 4.95 16.59
C LEU A 217 -6.56 5.68 15.42
N ILE A 218 -7.38 4.95 14.64
CA ILE A 218 -7.91 5.49 13.36
C ILE A 218 -9.44 5.60 13.32
N LYS A 219 -10.14 5.09 14.33
CA LYS A 219 -11.62 4.98 14.36
C LYS A 219 -12.39 6.29 14.18
N ASN A 220 -11.74 7.43 14.44
CA ASN A 220 -12.36 8.74 14.25
C ASN A 220 -12.27 9.25 12.81
N ASP A 221 -11.38 8.64 11.99
CA ASP A 221 -11.10 9.07 10.61
C ASP A 221 -11.56 8.05 9.58
N TYR A 222 -11.80 6.79 10.00
CA TYR A 222 -12.12 5.70 9.08
C TYR A 222 -13.31 4.88 9.55
N LEU A 223 -14.19 4.57 8.60
CA LEU A 223 -15.26 3.59 8.79
C LEU A 223 -14.66 2.19 8.75
N CYS A 224 -14.83 1.44 9.84
CA CYS A 224 -14.38 0.06 9.95
C CYS A 224 -15.54 -0.84 10.36
N ALA A 225 -15.65 -1.99 9.70
CA ALA A 225 -16.60 -3.04 10.07
C ALA A 225 -15.94 -4.07 11.00
N PRO A 226 -16.54 -4.43 12.13
CA PRO A 226 -16.02 -5.48 12.96
C PRO A 226 -16.11 -6.83 12.23
N LYS A 227 -15.03 -7.61 12.29
CA LYS A 227 -15.00 -9.00 11.80
C LYS A 227 -15.09 -9.95 12.97
N ALA A 228 -15.49 -11.19 12.71
CA ALA A 228 -15.45 -12.25 13.72
C ALA A 228 -14.04 -12.36 14.29
N PRO A 229 -13.88 -12.51 15.63
CA PRO A 229 -12.58 -12.71 16.22
C PRO A 229 -11.88 -13.94 15.65
N ILE A 230 -10.59 -13.79 15.31
CA ILE A 230 -9.80 -14.85 14.71
C ILE A 230 -8.81 -15.46 15.71
N TYR A 231 -8.60 -16.77 15.60
CA TYR A 231 -7.57 -17.47 16.38
C TYR A 231 -6.31 -17.61 15.54
N LEU A 232 -5.24 -17.01 16.01
CA LEU A 232 -3.97 -17.01 15.29
C LEU A 232 -2.94 -17.87 15.99
N LYS A 233 -2.25 -18.73 15.24
CA LYS A 233 -1.22 -19.62 15.76
C LYS A 233 -0.18 -18.84 16.58
N GLY A 234 0.05 -19.23 17.86
CA GLY A 234 1.02 -18.60 18.75
C GLY A 234 0.55 -17.28 19.41
N ILE A 235 -0.72 -16.92 19.27
CA ILE A 235 -1.35 -15.85 20.05
C ILE A 235 -2.40 -16.47 20.96
N LYS A 236 -2.33 -16.16 22.26
CA LYS A 236 -3.29 -16.67 23.23
C LYS A 236 -4.61 -15.89 23.13
N GLY A 237 -5.69 -16.62 22.90
CA GLY A 237 -7.05 -16.09 22.79
C GLY A 237 -7.41 -15.52 21.43
N PRO A 238 -8.70 -15.16 21.26
CA PRO A 238 -9.18 -14.54 20.03
C PRO A 238 -8.65 -13.12 19.86
N VAL A 239 -8.30 -12.78 18.63
CA VAL A 239 -7.87 -11.43 18.25
C VAL A 239 -9.04 -10.71 17.60
N ARG A 240 -9.41 -9.55 18.14
CA ARG A 240 -10.40 -8.68 17.50
C ARG A 240 -9.79 -8.05 16.26
N THR A 241 -10.54 -8.09 15.19
CA THR A 241 -10.11 -7.58 13.88
C THR A 241 -11.19 -6.72 13.25
N TRP A 242 -10.75 -5.80 12.41
CA TRP A 242 -11.60 -4.82 11.77
C TRP A 242 -11.27 -4.74 10.28
N GLN A 243 -12.29 -4.75 9.46
CA GLN A 243 -12.15 -4.48 8.03
C GLN A 243 -12.24 -2.98 7.78
N VAL A 244 -11.28 -2.41 7.08
CA VAL A 244 -11.32 -1.01 6.67
C VAL A 244 -12.20 -0.87 5.44
N MET A 245 -13.26 -0.07 5.59
CA MET A 245 -14.19 0.23 4.50
C MET A 245 -13.73 1.46 3.72
N GLU A 246 -13.81 2.63 4.34
CA GLU A 246 -13.51 3.92 3.73
C GLU A 246 -13.01 4.94 4.76
N LYS A 247 -12.38 6.01 4.29
CA LYS A 247 -12.02 7.15 5.11
C LYS A 247 -13.24 8.04 5.32
N TYR A 248 -13.49 8.47 6.57
CA TYR A 248 -14.44 9.55 6.77
C TYR A 248 -13.89 10.79 6.07
N THR A 249 -14.59 11.31 5.10
CA THR A 249 -14.28 12.62 4.56
C THR A 249 -14.46 13.64 5.69
N SER A 250 -13.33 14.03 6.29
CA SER A 250 -13.31 14.97 7.39
C SER A 250 -13.59 16.37 6.85
N LYS A 251 -14.85 16.66 6.83
CA LYS A 251 -15.39 17.98 7.25
C LYS A 251 -16.86 17.72 7.46
N LYS A 252 -17.40 18.13 8.59
CA LYS A 252 -18.79 18.52 8.71
C LYS A 252 -19.10 19.45 7.52
N ALA A 253 -19.47 18.92 6.35
CA ALA A 253 -20.01 19.59 5.17
C ALA A 253 -19.59 19.01 3.80
N ASP A 254 -18.74 18.00 3.70
CA ASP A 254 -18.67 17.28 2.44
C ASP A 254 -19.25 15.87 2.65
N TYR A 255 -20.59 15.81 2.67
CA TYR A 255 -21.28 14.65 2.15
C TYR A 255 -20.62 14.35 0.80
N GLN A 256 -20.30 13.07 0.55
CA GLN A 256 -19.89 12.64 -0.77
C GLN A 256 -20.95 13.19 -1.73
N ARG A 257 -20.64 14.27 -2.44
CA ARG A 257 -21.60 15.00 -3.26
C ARG A 257 -21.79 14.30 -4.61
N TRP A 258 -20.82 13.42 -4.92
CA TRP A 258 -20.84 12.61 -6.11
C TRP A 258 -20.78 11.13 -5.74
N PHE A 259 -21.78 10.37 -6.22
CA PHE A 259 -21.83 8.91 -6.13
C PHE A 259 -21.75 8.38 -7.56
N ASP A 260 -20.67 7.71 -7.88
CA ASP A 260 -20.45 7.06 -9.16
C ASP A 260 -20.11 5.60 -8.91
N TYR A 261 -21.11 4.73 -9.11
CA TYR A 261 -20.99 3.28 -8.92
C TYR A 261 -21.29 2.57 -10.22
N GLU A 262 -20.30 1.91 -10.79
CA GLU A 262 -20.43 1.14 -12.01
C GLU A 262 -20.18 -0.35 -11.75
N TYR A 263 -21.18 -1.17 -12.05
CA TYR A 263 -21.09 -2.63 -12.07
C TYR A 263 -21.68 -3.12 -13.39
N LYS A 264 -21.35 -4.36 -13.79
CA LYS A 264 -21.91 -4.96 -14.99
C LYS A 264 -23.45 -4.99 -14.91
N GLY A 265 -24.10 -4.12 -15.72
CA GLY A 265 -25.55 -3.98 -15.74
C GLY A 265 -26.14 -3.03 -14.68
N PHE A 266 -25.29 -2.23 -14.01
CA PHE A 266 -25.75 -1.22 -13.06
C PHE A 266 -24.80 -0.03 -13.08
N HIS A 267 -25.36 1.17 -13.29
CA HIS A 267 -24.63 2.42 -13.14
C HIS A 267 -25.49 3.39 -12.34
N LEU A 268 -24.95 3.89 -11.23
CA LEU A 268 -25.57 4.94 -10.41
C LEU A 268 -24.66 6.13 -10.39
N LEU A 269 -25.09 7.22 -11.02
CA LEU A 269 -24.46 8.54 -10.94
C LEU A 269 -25.41 9.46 -10.18
N LEU A 270 -24.99 9.96 -9.02
CA LEU A 270 -25.75 10.88 -8.21
C LEU A 270 -24.88 12.06 -7.81
N ASN A 271 -25.25 13.27 -8.27
CA ASN A 271 -24.64 14.52 -7.89
C ASN A 271 -25.51 15.25 -6.86
N MET A 272 -25.15 15.20 -5.59
CA MET A 272 -25.91 15.84 -4.50
C MET A 272 -25.92 17.37 -4.58
N ASP A 273 -25.01 17.98 -5.35
CA ASP A 273 -24.99 19.44 -5.54
C ASP A 273 -26.09 19.92 -6.50
N GLU A 274 -26.54 19.02 -7.39
CA GLU A 274 -27.60 19.33 -8.37
C GLU A 274 -28.98 18.93 -7.87
N VAL A 275 -29.08 18.03 -6.86
CA VAL A 275 -30.35 17.59 -6.29
C VAL A 275 -30.98 18.70 -5.47
N GLN A 276 -32.19 19.11 -5.84
CA GLN A 276 -32.98 20.11 -5.10
C GLN A 276 -33.64 19.50 -3.88
N ASN A 277 -33.83 20.28 -2.80
CA ASN A 277 -34.39 19.79 -1.55
C ASN A 277 -35.77 19.11 -1.69
N PHE A 278 -36.56 19.51 -2.67
CA PHE A 278 -37.88 18.93 -2.95
C PHE A 278 -37.80 17.58 -3.70
N GLU A 279 -36.66 17.24 -4.29
CA GLU A 279 -36.45 15.98 -5.03
C GLU A 279 -36.00 14.83 -4.10
N TYR A 280 -35.50 15.13 -2.89
CA TYR A 280 -35.05 14.08 -1.96
C TYR A 280 -36.08 12.99 -1.66
N PRO A 281 -37.38 13.31 -1.39
CA PRO A 281 -38.35 12.26 -1.09
C PRO A 281 -38.57 11.31 -2.27
N GLU A 282 -38.55 11.84 -3.50
CA GLU A 282 -38.73 11.05 -4.71
C GLU A 282 -37.53 10.17 -5.01
N LEU A 283 -36.32 10.71 -4.93
CA LEU A 283 -35.07 9.96 -5.06
C LEU A 283 -34.95 8.83 -4.02
N ILE A 284 -35.29 9.11 -2.77
CA ILE A 284 -35.30 8.11 -1.71
C ILE A 284 -36.27 6.98 -2.07
N LEU A 285 -37.48 7.31 -2.52
CA LEU A 285 -38.49 6.32 -2.91
C LEU A 285 -38.00 5.44 -4.07
N VAL A 286 -37.35 6.03 -5.08
CA VAL A 286 -36.78 5.29 -6.23
C VAL A 286 -35.68 4.34 -5.76
N LEU A 287 -34.74 4.81 -4.93
CA LEU A 287 -33.65 4.00 -4.40
C LEU A 287 -34.17 2.83 -3.52
N GLU A 288 -35.16 3.10 -2.66
CA GLU A 288 -35.80 2.06 -1.84
C GLU A 288 -36.50 0.99 -2.70
N LYS A 289 -37.15 1.41 -3.78
CA LYS A 289 -37.81 0.52 -4.74
C LYS A 289 -36.79 -0.38 -5.46
N MET A 290 -35.63 0.19 -5.84
CA MET A 290 -34.51 -0.54 -6.43
C MET A 290 -33.92 -1.56 -5.43
N ILE A 291 -33.68 -1.16 -4.19
CA ILE A 291 -33.17 -2.03 -3.12
C ILE A 291 -34.12 -3.20 -2.90
N LYS A 292 -35.43 -2.96 -2.79
CA LYS A 292 -36.42 -4.04 -2.61
C LYS A 292 -36.42 -5.02 -3.77
N ARG A 293 -36.30 -4.56 -5.03
CA ARG A 293 -36.21 -5.43 -6.20
C ARG A 293 -34.94 -6.30 -6.17
N LEU A 294 -33.77 -5.70 -5.85
CA LEU A 294 -32.52 -6.44 -5.74
C LEU A 294 -32.58 -7.49 -4.63
N GLN A 295 -33.14 -7.15 -3.47
CA GLN A 295 -33.34 -8.10 -2.36
C GLN A 295 -34.28 -9.25 -2.72
N THR A 296 -35.35 -8.96 -3.47
CA THR A 296 -36.29 -9.98 -3.92
C THR A 296 -35.62 -10.94 -4.90
N GLN A 297 -34.82 -10.38 -5.83
CA GLN A 297 -34.06 -11.17 -6.79
C GLN A 297 -33.00 -12.04 -6.14
N GLN A 298 -32.28 -11.51 -5.16
CA GLN A 298 -31.31 -12.27 -4.35
C GLN A 298 -31.96 -13.44 -3.62
N LYS A 299 -33.19 -13.25 -3.08
CA LYS A 299 -33.95 -14.31 -2.44
C LYS A 299 -34.41 -15.38 -3.43
N MET A 300 -34.80 -14.97 -4.65
CA MET A 300 -35.20 -15.91 -5.71
C MET A 300 -34.01 -16.71 -6.25
N THR A 301 -32.86 -16.08 -6.40
CA THR A 301 -31.62 -16.75 -6.86
C THR A 301 -31.11 -17.76 -5.83
N ASN A 302 -31.35 -17.52 -4.55
CA ASN A 302 -30.97 -18.42 -3.47
C ASN A 302 -31.98 -19.60 -3.28
N SER A 303 -33.18 -19.51 -3.86
CA SER A 303 -34.23 -20.53 -3.73
C SER A 303 -34.44 -21.39 -4.97
N GLU A 304 -34.06 -20.96 -6.16
CA GLU A 304 -34.17 -21.77 -7.41
C GLU A 304 -33.17 -21.22 -8.47
N GLY A 305 -32.42 -22.11 -9.11
CA GLY A 305 -31.47 -21.74 -10.15
C GLY A 305 -32.17 -21.05 -11.33
N ILE A 306 -31.63 -19.90 -11.68
CA ILE A 306 -31.82 -19.13 -12.92
C ILE A 306 -33.25 -18.93 -13.40
N VAL A 307 -33.92 -17.89 -12.95
CA VAL A 307 -35.12 -17.35 -13.61
C VAL A 307 -34.70 -16.16 -14.47
N LYS A 308 -34.87 -16.28 -15.80
CA LYS A 308 -34.77 -15.15 -16.74
C LYS A 308 -35.95 -14.22 -16.48
N LEU A 309 -35.70 -12.98 -16.08
CA LEU A 309 -36.70 -11.92 -16.03
C LEU A 309 -36.73 -11.19 -17.38
N ASN A 310 -37.90 -11.21 -18.02
CA ASN A 310 -38.22 -10.30 -19.11
C ASN A 310 -38.40 -8.87 -18.55
N LEU A 311 -37.59 -7.95 -19.03
CA LEU A 311 -37.71 -6.51 -18.78
C LEU A 311 -38.73 -5.94 -19.77
N GLU A 312 -40.01 -6.16 -19.55
CA GLU A 312 -41.09 -5.43 -20.19
C GLU A 312 -42.08 -5.03 -19.09
N ASP A 313 -41.79 -3.94 -18.41
CA ASP A 313 -42.80 -3.08 -17.80
C ASP A 313 -42.32 -1.64 -17.89
N GLU A 314 -42.92 -0.94 -18.81
CA GLU A 314 -42.76 0.46 -19.10
C GLU A 314 -42.99 1.30 -17.84
N VAL A 315 -42.07 2.23 -17.59
CA VAL A 315 -42.32 3.32 -16.66
C VAL A 315 -43.18 4.34 -17.39
N ILE A 316 -44.48 4.25 -17.17
CA ILE A 316 -45.37 5.35 -17.55
C ILE A 316 -45.17 6.45 -16.52
N VAL A 317 -44.56 7.53 -16.96
CA VAL A 317 -44.62 8.81 -16.27
C VAL A 317 -45.89 9.48 -16.79
N GLU A 318 -46.94 9.48 -16.02
CA GLU A 318 -48.10 10.35 -16.26
C GLU A 318 -47.79 11.75 -15.73
N ASP A 319 -48.15 12.75 -16.54
CA ASP A 319 -47.99 14.19 -16.34
C ASP A 319 -48.47 14.77 -15.02
#